data_4abd92eef238d903b2c10b034fb06809
#
_entry.id   4abd92eef238d903b2c10b034fb06809
#
_cell.length_a   1.000
_cell.length_b   1.000
_cell.length_c   1.000
_cell.angle_alpha   90.00
_cell.angle_beta   90.00
_cell.angle_gamma   90.00
#
_symmetry.space_group_name_H-M   'P 1'
#
loop_
_entity.id
_entity.type
_entity.pdbx_description
1 polymer ?
#
loop_
_entity_poly.entity_id
_entity_poly.type
_entity_poly.pdbx_seq_one_letter_code
_entity_poly.pdbx_strand_id
1 'polypeptide(L)'
;MKREERRLSLAAGLVASSLALTVPAFAEGEVVFSSWGGSFQDALRSAMLAPAASTLNITVKEDTTNGIQDVRAQITAGAVAWDVTEQDLPSCETLSREGSLEPIDYSIVDTTGIPKELIHENYIGFINFTKVIAYRKDTFGDNGPSNWAEFWDLENFPGKRGMHGKVNYNLEAALMADGVPMQEVYDTLATDEGIARAWDKLGKIAPEVTVWYRGGSQSAQLLRDGEVDVIHMGHNRVESVIASGIDVAYAFDGGTMDIDCLLVPKGSPNKENAMRLINELLGAEAQARLSVTMPLGPVNTGAFDTGIISDEMAVKVNTHPTNYDKQLLVDPNFYIGQLGELTEEFDTLIQQ
;
A
#
# COMPACT_ATOMS: atom_id res chain seq x y z
N MET A 1 25.98 -80.70 -57.61
CA MET A 1 25.54 -80.43 -56.26
C MET A 1 26.11 -79.09 -55.87
N LYS A 2 25.36 -78.03 -56.01
CA LYS A 2 25.80 -76.63 -55.59
C LYS A 2 24.98 -76.25 -54.39
N ARG A 3 25.64 -75.89 -53.31
CA ARG A 3 25.08 -75.29 -52.09
C ARG A 3 24.84 -73.79 -52.34
N GLU A 4 23.62 -73.33 -52.17
CA GLU A 4 23.28 -71.90 -52.11
C GLU A 4 23.47 -71.40 -50.70
N GLU A 5 24.35 -70.39 -50.49
CA GLU A 5 24.48 -69.63 -49.25
C GLU A 5 23.50 -68.49 -49.27
N ARG A 6 22.55 -68.48 -48.32
CA ARG A 6 21.67 -67.34 -48.05
C ARG A 6 22.39 -66.36 -47.14
N ARG A 7 22.66 -65.17 -47.63
CA ARG A 7 23.15 -64.02 -46.86
C ARG A 7 21.94 -63.31 -46.19
N LEU A 8 21.82 -63.36 -44.86
CA LEU A 8 20.93 -62.49 -44.10
C LEU A 8 21.60 -61.13 -43.91
N SER A 9 20.96 -60.07 -44.41
CA SER A 9 21.36 -58.66 -44.13
C SER A 9 20.60 -58.19 -42.89
N LEU A 10 21.29 -57.97 -41.76
CA LEU A 10 20.79 -57.25 -40.62
C LEU A 10 20.84 -55.76 -40.87
N ALA A 11 19.67 -55.12 -41.02
CA ALA A 11 19.57 -53.65 -40.97
C ALA A 11 19.47 -53.20 -39.52
N ALA A 12 20.56 -52.63 -39.01
CA ALA A 12 20.55 -51.99 -37.67
C ALA A 12 20.00 -50.56 -37.82
N GLY A 13 18.74 -50.37 -37.39
CA GLY A 13 18.14 -49.04 -37.24
C GLY A 13 18.66 -48.33 -36.01
N LEU A 14 19.48 -47.30 -36.25
CA LEU A 14 19.85 -46.32 -35.18
C LEU A 14 18.64 -45.44 -34.87
N VAL A 15 17.98 -45.65 -33.71
CA VAL A 15 17.06 -44.69 -33.14
C VAL A 15 17.85 -43.64 -32.36
N ALA A 16 18.06 -42.49 -32.98
CA ALA A 16 18.62 -41.33 -32.30
C ALA A 16 17.58 -40.71 -31.39
N SER A 17 17.60 -41.05 -30.09
CA SER A 17 16.83 -40.38 -29.06
C SER A 17 17.47 -39.03 -28.80
N SER A 18 16.88 -37.95 -29.33
CA SER A 18 17.24 -36.56 -28.94
C SER A 18 16.75 -36.34 -27.50
N LEU A 19 17.67 -36.45 -26.53
CA LEU A 19 17.48 -35.86 -25.20
C LEU A 19 17.46 -34.36 -25.37
N ALA A 20 16.30 -33.73 -25.28
CA ALA A 20 16.21 -32.30 -25.06
C ALA A 20 16.75 -32.01 -23.65
N LEU A 21 17.98 -31.50 -23.60
CA LEU A 21 18.55 -30.91 -22.39
C LEU A 21 17.71 -29.65 -22.09
N THR A 22 16.81 -29.74 -21.15
CA THR A 22 16.21 -28.57 -20.54
C THR A 22 17.30 -27.88 -19.72
N VAL A 23 17.94 -26.88 -20.30
CA VAL A 23 18.82 -25.96 -19.57
C VAL A 23 17.93 -25.25 -18.56
N PRO A 24 18.21 -25.32 -17.25
CA PRO A 24 17.48 -24.48 -16.31
C PRO A 24 17.68 -23.03 -16.72
N ALA A 25 16.59 -22.32 -16.96
CA ALA A 25 16.64 -20.87 -17.19
C ALA A 25 17.11 -20.25 -15.86
N PHE A 26 18.33 -19.78 -15.83
CA PHE A 26 18.81 -18.94 -14.72
C PHE A 26 18.07 -17.61 -14.81
N ALA A 27 17.60 -17.08 -13.66
CA ALA A 27 17.01 -15.75 -13.60
C ALA A 27 18.03 -14.70 -14.10
N GLU A 28 17.57 -13.75 -14.92
CA GLU A 28 18.41 -12.70 -15.52
C GLU A 28 18.78 -11.58 -14.53
N GLY A 29 18.59 -11.78 -13.23
CA GLY A 29 18.95 -10.85 -12.19
C GLY A 29 18.07 -10.98 -10.96
N GLU A 30 18.30 -10.08 -10.04
CA GLU A 30 17.61 -10.02 -8.75
C GLU A 30 17.12 -8.60 -8.49
N VAL A 31 15.99 -8.47 -7.80
CA VAL A 31 15.47 -7.21 -7.26
C VAL A 31 15.02 -7.43 -5.83
N VAL A 32 15.42 -6.56 -4.92
CA VAL A 32 14.89 -6.51 -3.56
C VAL A 32 13.78 -5.48 -3.50
N PHE A 33 12.55 -5.95 -3.26
CA PHE A 33 11.35 -5.12 -3.10
C PHE A 33 10.98 -5.02 -1.63
N SER A 34 10.84 -3.81 -1.09
CA SER A 34 10.38 -3.60 0.29
C SER A 34 9.02 -2.92 0.37
N SER A 35 8.18 -3.36 1.30
CA SER A 35 6.82 -2.88 1.51
C SER A 35 6.38 -3.03 2.98
N TRP A 36 5.10 -2.81 3.27
CA TRP A 36 4.55 -2.70 4.64
C TRP A 36 4.29 -4.03 5.36
N GLY A 37 4.65 -5.17 4.76
CA GLY A 37 4.53 -6.49 5.39
C GLY A 37 3.09 -7.00 5.62
N GLY A 38 3.00 -8.16 6.29
CA GLY A 38 1.74 -8.80 6.67
C GLY A 38 0.88 -9.22 5.48
N SER A 39 -0.45 -9.28 5.68
CA SER A 39 -1.40 -9.69 4.63
C SER A 39 -1.33 -8.82 3.36
N PHE A 40 -0.89 -7.58 3.48
CA PHE A 40 -0.66 -6.72 2.32
C PHE A 40 0.52 -7.21 1.47
N GLN A 41 1.64 -7.55 2.09
CA GLN A 41 2.78 -8.16 1.39
C GLN A 41 2.41 -9.48 0.73
N ASP A 42 1.57 -10.31 1.38
CA ASP A 42 1.09 -11.57 0.80
C ASP A 42 0.20 -11.32 -0.44
N ALA A 43 -0.63 -10.28 -0.40
CA ALA A 43 -1.44 -9.85 -1.54
C ALA A 43 -0.56 -9.34 -2.70
N LEU A 44 0.41 -8.47 -2.41
CA LEU A 44 1.39 -8.00 -3.41
C LEU A 44 2.15 -9.16 -4.04
N ARG A 45 2.63 -10.10 -3.23
CA ARG A 45 3.36 -11.28 -3.71
C ARG A 45 2.53 -12.08 -4.70
N SER A 46 1.30 -12.41 -4.33
CA SER A 46 0.45 -13.30 -5.15
C SER A 46 -0.12 -12.61 -6.38
N ALA A 47 -0.54 -11.35 -6.26
CA ALA A 47 -1.20 -10.61 -7.34
C ALA A 47 -0.24 -9.96 -8.34
N MET A 48 0.94 -9.55 -7.88
CA MET A 48 1.84 -8.67 -8.63
C MET A 48 3.28 -9.20 -8.72
N LEU A 49 3.97 -9.42 -7.58
CA LEU A 49 5.41 -9.70 -7.57
C LEU A 49 5.75 -11.05 -8.22
N ALA A 50 5.04 -12.11 -7.87
CA ALA A 50 5.30 -13.43 -8.44
C ALA A 50 4.97 -13.49 -9.95
N PRO A 51 3.85 -12.95 -10.46
CA PRO A 51 3.62 -12.80 -11.90
C PRO A 51 4.71 -11.98 -12.60
N ALA A 52 5.07 -10.81 -12.05
CA ALA A 52 6.11 -9.94 -12.62
C ALA A 52 7.48 -10.65 -12.67
N ALA A 53 7.88 -11.32 -11.58
CA ALA A 53 9.11 -12.10 -11.53
C ALA A 53 9.16 -13.17 -12.64
N SER A 54 8.04 -13.85 -12.88
CA SER A 54 7.91 -14.83 -13.95
C SER A 54 8.01 -14.21 -15.35
N THR A 55 7.31 -13.10 -15.59
CA THR A 55 7.32 -12.37 -16.87
C THR A 55 8.72 -11.86 -17.21
N LEU A 56 9.41 -11.29 -16.21
CA LEU A 56 10.72 -10.67 -16.37
C LEU A 56 11.88 -11.68 -16.30
N ASN A 57 11.62 -12.93 -15.91
CA ASN A 57 12.65 -13.93 -15.62
C ASN A 57 13.70 -13.43 -14.60
N ILE A 58 13.24 -12.78 -13.52
CA ILE A 58 14.08 -12.30 -12.42
C ILE A 58 13.70 -12.96 -11.10
N THR A 59 14.59 -12.87 -10.11
CA THR A 59 14.28 -13.21 -8.72
C THR A 59 13.87 -11.94 -7.98
N VAL A 60 12.64 -11.90 -7.43
CA VAL A 60 12.21 -10.84 -6.53
C VAL A 60 12.38 -11.33 -5.09
N LYS A 61 13.27 -10.70 -4.35
CA LYS A 61 13.39 -10.85 -2.89
C LYS A 61 12.52 -9.79 -2.22
N GLU A 62 11.95 -10.16 -1.10
CA GLU A 62 11.05 -9.28 -0.36
C GLU A 62 11.63 -8.90 0.98
N ASP A 63 11.44 -7.64 1.37
CA ASP A 63 11.78 -7.09 2.68
C ASP A 63 10.64 -6.20 3.16
N THR A 64 10.73 -5.72 4.39
CA THR A 64 9.72 -4.84 4.98
C THR A 64 10.32 -3.51 5.41
N THR A 65 9.54 -2.45 5.27
CA THR A 65 9.88 -1.10 5.72
C THR A 65 8.96 -0.63 6.84
N ASN A 66 9.48 0.19 7.74
CA ASN A 66 8.70 0.94 8.73
C ASN A 66 8.52 2.42 8.33
N GLY A 67 9.04 2.80 7.16
CA GLY A 67 8.90 4.13 6.59
C GLY A 67 10.23 4.76 6.18
N ILE A 68 10.19 6.07 5.94
CA ILE A 68 11.25 6.89 5.38
C ILE A 68 12.62 6.72 6.07
N GLN A 69 12.64 6.45 7.38
CA GLN A 69 13.89 6.35 8.15
C GLN A 69 14.73 5.13 7.75
N ASP A 70 14.08 4.04 7.33
CA ASP A 70 14.79 2.84 6.88
C ASP A 70 15.52 3.10 5.55
N VAL A 71 14.90 3.87 4.65
CA VAL A 71 15.52 4.31 3.38
C VAL A 71 16.71 5.23 3.66
N ARG A 72 16.53 6.24 4.51
CA ARG A 72 17.59 7.18 4.90
C ARG A 72 18.78 6.48 5.55
N ALA A 73 18.52 5.50 6.41
CA ALA A 73 19.57 4.73 7.09
C ALA A 73 20.47 3.99 6.09
N GLN A 74 19.89 3.32 5.09
CA GLN A 74 20.64 2.60 4.06
C GLN A 74 21.48 3.54 3.20
N ILE A 75 20.91 4.67 2.77
CA ILE A 75 21.61 5.67 1.95
C ILE A 75 22.77 6.29 2.76
N THR A 76 22.52 6.68 4.01
CA THR A 76 23.54 7.28 4.89
C THR A 76 24.68 6.31 5.18
N ALA A 77 24.37 5.02 5.33
CA ALA A 77 25.37 3.97 5.52
C ALA A 77 26.17 3.63 4.26
N GLY A 78 25.73 4.09 3.07
CA GLY A 78 26.29 3.71 1.78
C GLY A 78 26.13 2.22 1.48
N ALA A 79 25.12 1.57 2.07
CA ALA A 79 24.86 0.14 1.98
C ALA A 79 23.37 -0.09 1.63
N VAL A 80 23.00 0.35 0.42
CA VAL A 80 21.63 0.24 -0.10
C VAL A 80 21.39 -1.21 -0.52
N ALA A 81 20.46 -1.88 0.17
CA ALA A 81 20.05 -3.26 -0.09
C ALA A 81 18.74 -3.36 -0.88
N TRP A 82 17.92 -2.33 -0.86
CA TRP A 82 16.63 -2.29 -1.56
C TRP A 82 16.78 -1.69 -2.96
N ASP A 83 16.08 -2.30 -3.91
CA ASP A 83 16.07 -1.82 -5.30
C ASP A 83 14.77 -1.05 -5.60
N VAL A 84 13.65 -1.55 -5.10
CA VAL A 84 12.35 -0.87 -5.17
C VAL A 84 11.78 -0.83 -3.76
N THR A 85 11.31 0.33 -3.32
CA THR A 85 10.59 0.43 -2.04
C THR A 85 9.30 1.20 -2.21
N GLU A 86 8.29 0.76 -1.48
CA GLU A 86 7.00 1.42 -1.35
C GLU A 86 7.02 2.34 -0.13
N GLN A 87 6.54 3.56 -0.31
CA GLN A 87 6.41 4.55 0.76
C GLN A 87 5.11 5.34 0.56
N ASP A 88 4.61 6.00 1.63
CA ASP A 88 3.55 6.99 1.51
C ASP A 88 4.00 8.21 0.70
N LEU A 89 3.07 8.91 0.07
CA LEU A 89 3.36 10.01 -0.84
C LEU A 89 4.15 11.15 -0.17
N PRO A 90 3.86 11.59 1.07
CA PRO A 90 4.69 12.58 1.76
C PRO A 90 6.14 12.14 1.95
N SER A 91 6.38 10.86 2.22
CA SER A 91 7.72 10.29 2.34
C SER A 91 8.47 10.27 1.00
N CYS A 92 7.77 9.91 -0.09
CA CYS A 92 8.34 9.93 -1.43
C CYS A 92 8.79 11.33 -1.85
N GLU A 93 7.93 12.31 -1.67
CA GLU A 93 8.24 13.70 -1.99
C GLU A 93 9.40 14.23 -1.13
N THR A 94 9.43 13.88 0.16
CA THR A 94 10.51 14.28 1.05
C THR A 94 11.85 13.68 0.60
N LEU A 95 11.91 12.38 0.32
CA LEU A 95 13.12 11.72 -0.16
C LEU A 95 13.58 12.24 -1.51
N SER A 96 12.65 12.59 -2.40
CA SER A 96 12.94 13.19 -3.69
C SER A 96 13.62 14.54 -3.53
N ARG A 97 13.09 15.43 -2.68
CA ARG A 97 13.68 16.75 -2.38
C ARG A 97 15.05 16.67 -1.70
N GLU A 98 15.29 15.63 -0.91
CA GLU A 98 16.58 15.33 -0.31
C GLU A 98 17.64 14.85 -1.31
N GLY A 99 17.23 14.53 -2.54
CA GLY A 99 18.10 13.92 -3.55
C GLY A 99 18.53 12.49 -3.19
N SER A 100 17.66 11.79 -2.44
CA SER A 100 17.89 10.43 -1.91
C SER A 100 17.40 9.33 -2.86
N LEU A 101 16.87 9.68 -4.04
CA LEU A 101 16.28 8.75 -4.98
C LEU A 101 17.01 8.77 -6.32
N GLU A 102 16.95 7.64 -7.04
CA GLU A 102 17.29 7.57 -8.44
C GLU A 102 16.11 8.11 -9.28
N PRO A 103 16.36 8.74 -10.44
CA PRO A 103 15.29 9.13 -11.34
C PRO A 103 14.60 7.89 -11.93
N ILE A 104 13.27 7.99 -12.12
CA ILE A 104 12.50 6.96 -12.84
C ILE A 104 12.84 7.02 -14.33
N ASP A 105 13.19 5.90 -14.90
CA ASP A 105 13.45 5.79 -16.34
C ASP A 105 12.16 5.57 -17.13
N TYR A 106 11.56 6.65 -17.59
CA TYR A 106 10.33 6.61 -18.39
C TYR A 106 10.51 6.09 -19.83
N SER A 107 11.72 5.69 -20.21
CA SER A 107 11.91 4.88 -21.42
C SER A 107 11.60 3.39 -21.20
N ILE A 108 11.57 2.96 -19.92
CA ILE A 108 11.25 1.60 -19.47
C ILE A 108 9.86 1.56 -18.84
N VAL A 109 9.54 2.54 -17.98
CA VAL A 109 8.28 2.60 -17.23
C VAL A 109 7.20 3.27 -18.08
N ASP A 110 6.21 2.49 -18.52
CA ASP A 110 5.03 2.99 -19.23
C ASP A 110 4.05 3.64 -18.25
N THR A 111 3.67 4.87 -18.54
CA THR A 111 2.72 5.65 -17.72
C THR A 111 1.31 5.69 -18.29
N THR A 112 1.00 4.85 -19.28
CA THR A 112 -0.35 4.76 -19.86
C THR A 112 -1.38 4.39 -18.79
N GLY A 113 -2.40 5.23 -18.65
CA GLY A 113 -3.45 5.06 -17.63
C GLY A 113 -3.09 5.59 -16.24
N ILE A 114 -1.87 6.10 -16.02
CA ILE A 114 -1.49 6.74 -14.76
C ILE A 114 -1.80 8.23 -14.82
N PRO A 115 -2.54 8.82 -13.84
CA PRO A 115 -2.76 10.25 -13.73
C PRO A 115 -1.46 11.04 -13.69
N LYS A 116 -1.42 12.19 -14.38
CA LYS A 116 -0.19 12.98 -14.53
C LYS A 116 0.36 13.49 -13.19
N GLU A 117 -0.51 13.77 -12.26
CA GLU A 117 -0.19 14.21 -10.90
C GLU A 117 0.52 13.15 -10.06
N LEU A 118 0.52 11.90 -10.52
CA LEU A 118 1.22 10.78 -9.87
C LEU A 118 2.53 10.40 -10.55
N ILE A 119 2.93 11.13 -11.61
CA ILE A 119 4.15 10.89 -12.38
C ILE A 119 5.17 11.95 -11.99
N HIS A 120 6.18 11.57 -11.23
CA HIS A 120 7.24 12.45 -10.73
C HIS A 120 8.60 12.01 -11.25
N GLU A 121 9.61 12.89 -11.15
CA GLU A 121 10.96 12.60 -11.65
C GLU A 121 11.60 11.38 -10.95
N ASN A 122 11.40 11.25 -9.63
CA ASN A 122 12.13 10.27 -8.81
C ASN A 122 11.23 9.22 -8.14
N TYR A 123 9.93 9.29 -8.32
CA TYR A 123 8.96 8.31 -7.80
C TYR A 123 7.69 8.33 -8.65
N ILE A 124 6.86 7.32 -8.51
CA ILE A 124 5.59 7.22 -9.22
C ILE A 124 4.51 6.65 -8.28
N GLY A 125 3.30 7.20 -8.35
CA GLY A 125 2.16 6.66 -7.60
C GLY A 125 1.93 5.19 -7.91
N PHE A 126 1.53 4.41 -6.90
CA PHE A 126 1.43 2.95 -7.02
C PHE A 126 0.04 2.43 -6.72
N ILE A 127 -0.49 2.72 -5.55
CA ILE A 127 -1.83 2.28 -5.11
C ILE A 127 -2.48 3.35 -4.25
N ASN A 128 -3.81 3.36 -4.24
CA ASN A 128 -4.59 4.17 -3.32
C ASN A 128 -5.07 3.32 -2.15
N PHE A 129 -4.95 3.84 -0.95
CA PHE A 129 -5.56 3.27 0.24
C PHE A 129 -6.32 4.34 1.02
N THR A 130 -7.20 3.91 1.90
CA THR A 130 -7.97 4.83 2.74
C THR A 130 -7.93 4.36 4.18
N LYS A 131 -7.67 5.27 5.10
CA LYS A 131 -7.96 5.04 6.50
C LYS A 131 -9.40 5.41 6.78
N VAL A 132 -10.11 4.48 7.38
CA VAL A 132 -11.54 4.55 7.67
C VAL A 132 -11.78 4.38 9.16
N ILE A 133 -12.97 4.73 9.62
CA ILE A 133 -13.48 4.31 10.91
C ILE A 133 -14.07 2.92 10.72
N ALA A 134 -13.52 1.93 11.44
CA ALA A 134 -14.05 0.58 11.50
C ALA A 134 -14.46 0.23 12.91
N TYR A 135 -15.53 -0.56 13.06
CA TYR A 135 -16.06 -0.93 14.36
C TYR A 135 -16.57 -2.37 14.40
N ARG A 136 -16.61 -2.92 15.59
CA ARG A 136 -17.15 -4.25 15.88
C ARG A 136 -18.67 -4.20 15.99
N LYS A 137 -19.35 -5.08 15.24
CA LYS A 137 -20.82 -5.17 15.28
C LYS A 137 -21.33 -5.86 16.55
N ASP A 138 -20.53 -6.67 17.21
CA ASP A 138 -20.89 -7.23 18.53
C ASP A 138 -20.96 -6.17 19.64
N THR A 139 -20.29 -5.02 19.46
CA THR A 139 -20.37 -3.88 20.39
C THR A 139 -21.45 -2.88 19.99
N PHE A 140 -21.54 -2.52 18.70
CA PHE A 140 -22.37 -1.40 18.22
C PHE A 140 -23.58 -1.83 17.37
N GLY A 141 -23.71 -3.12 17.05
CA GLY A 141 -24.69 -3.57 16.06
C GLY A 141 -24.38 -3.02 14.67
N ASP A 142 -25.41 -2.62 13.94
CA ASP A 142 -25.26 -2.04 12.59
C ASP A 142 -25.08 -0.51 12.61
N ASN A 143 -25.12 0.11 13.79
CA ASN A 143 -25.13 1.58 13.95
C ASN A 143 -23.91 2.06 14.78
N GLY A 144 -22.73 1.57 14.49
CA GLY A 144 -21.50 2.08 15.08
C GLY A 144 -21.06 3.42 14.49
N PRO A 145 -20.00 4.04 15.08
CA PRO A 145 -19.49 5.32 14.60
C PRO A 145 -19.13 5.28 13.11
N SER A 146 -19.71 6.14 12.31
CA SER A 146 -19.56 6.20 10.85
C SER A 146 -18.90 7.48 10.34
N ASN A 147 -18.65 8.44 11.23
CA ASN A 147 -17.97 9.70 10.94
C ASN A 147 -17.13 10.15 12.14
N TRP A 148 -16.29 11.17 11.93
CA TRP A 148 -15.36 11.61 12.97
C TRP A 148 -16.03 12.23 14.18
N ALA A 149 -17.15 12.94 14.05
CA ALA A 149 -17.89 13.48 15.19
C ALA A 149 -18.37 12.35 16.10
N GLU A 150 -18.91 11.27 15.53
CA GLU A 150 -19.32 10.06 16.26
C GLU A 150 -18.15 9.30 16.86
N PHE A 151 -17.00 9.24 16.17
CA PHE A 151 -15.77 8.63 16.72
C PHE A 151 -15.29 9.39 17.98
N TRP A 152 -15.49 10.70 18.09
CA TRP A 152 -15.16 11.53 19.27
C TRP A 152 -16.25 11.54 20.33
N ASP A 153 -17.46 11.04 20.03
CA ASP A 153 -18.60 11.01 20.96
C ASP A 153 -18.55 9.75 21.84
N LEU A 154 -17.89 9.88 22.99
CA LEU A 154 -17.71 8.79 23.95
C LEU A 154 -18.99 8.46 24.73
N GLU A 155 -19.96 9.38 24.78
CA GLU A 155 -21.21 9.21 25.50
C GLU A 155 -22.17 8.31 24.71
N ASN A 156 -22.37 8.61 23.41
CA ASN A 156 -23.29 7.87 22.56
C ASN A 156 -22.64 6.62 21.92
N PHE A 157 -21.32 6.65 21.76
CA PHE A 157 -20.55 5.53 21.22
C PHE A 157 -19.44 5.10 22.19
N PRO A 158 -19.78 4.56 23.37
CA PRO A 158 -18.78 4.10 24.33
C PRO A 158 -18.01 2.89 23.79
N GLY A 159 -16.74 2.75 24.16
CA GLY A 159 -15.91 1.60 23.74
C GLY A 159 -14.43 1.95 23.61
N LYS A 160 -13.61 0.90 23.52
CA LYS A 160 -12.16 1.02 23.38
C LYS A 160 -11.79 1.52 21.98
N ARG A 161 -11.00 2.58 21.92
CA ARG A 161 -10.60 3.22 20.66
C ARG A 161 -9.17 2.90 20.28
N GLY A 162 -8.95 2.60 19.00
CA GLY A 162 -7.63 2.52 18.39
C GLY A 162 -7.41 3.66 17.41
N MET A 163 -6.26 4.29 17.45
CA MET A 163 -5.87 5.32 16.46
C MET A 163 -4.47 5.08 15.93
N HIS A 164 -4.17 5.66 14.78
CA HIS A 164 -2.85 5.56 14.15
C HIS A 164 -1.81 6.34 14.96
N GLY A 165 -0.73 5.68 15.36
CA GLY A 165 0.33 6.24 16.19
C GLY A 165 1.38 7.06 15.41
N LYS A 166 0.98 7.73 14.34
CA LYS A 166 1.74 8.73 13.60
C LYS A 166 0.85 9.96 13.40
N VAL A 167 1.43 11.13 13.27
CA VAL A 167 0.67 12.38 13.11
C VAL A 167 -0.21 12.39 11.85
N ASN A 168 0.26 11.78 10.77
CA ASN A 168 -0.47 11.68 9.51
C ASN A 168 -1.89 11.15 9.73
N TYR A 169 -2.87 11.78 9.12
CA TYR A 169 -4.31 11.50 9.15
C TYR A 169 -5.01 11.90 10.46
N ASN A 170 -4.29 12.14 11.54
CA ASN A 170 -4.91 12.43 12.85
C ASN A 170 -5.28 13.91 13.01
N LEU A 171 -4.53 14.85 12.42
CA LEU A 171 -4.90 16.26 12.41
C LEU A 171 -6.12 16.51 11.52
N GLU A 172 -6.17 15.87 10.37
CA GLU A 172 -7.32 15.89 9.47
C GLU A 172 -8.57 15.33 10.15
N ALA A 173 -8.44 14.17 10.77
CA ALA A 173 -9.52 13.53 11.53
C ALA A 173 -10.03 14.44 12.66
N ALA A 174 -9.13 15.08 13.38
CA ALA A 174 -9.47 15.99 14.47
C ALA A 174 -10.25 17.22 13.96
N LEU A 175 -9.85 17.83 12.85
CA LEU A 175 -10.58 18.96 12.26
C LEU A 175 -11.98 18.53 11.77
N MET A 176 -12.08 17.39 11.09
CA MET A 176 -13.39 16.87 10.68
C MET A 176 -14.28 16.53 11.89
N ALA A 177 -13.70 15.98 12.96
CA ALA A 177 -14.41 15.75 14.21
C ALA A 177 -14.86 17.05 14.91
N ASP A 178 -14.16 18.16 14.66
CA ASP A 178 -14.51 19.48 15.16
C ASP A 178 -15.44 20.28 14.22
N GLY A 179 -15.96 19.60 13.17
CA GLY A 179 -16.98 20.13 12.27
C GLY A 179 -16.41 20.94 11.10
N VAL A 180 -15.11 20.88 10.82
CA VAL A 180 -14.54 21.47 9.61
C VAL A 180 -14.97 20.61 8.41
N PRO A 181 -15.60 21.21 7.38
CA PRO A 181 -15.94 20.50 6.15
C PRO A 181 -14.68 19.86 5.53
N MET A 182 -14.82 18.65 5.01
CA MET A 182 -13.70 17.90 4.44
C MET A 182 -12.90 18.71 3.41
N GLN A 183 -13.58 19.48 2.58
CA GLN A 183 -12.97 20.31 1.51
C GLN A 183 -12.19 21.51 2.06
N GLU A 184 -12.39 21.88 3.33
CA GLU A 184 -11.74 23.04 3.99
C GLU A 184 -10.62 22.61 4.95
N VAL A 185 -10.37 21.31 5.09
CA VAL A 185 -9.40 20.77 6.06
C VAL A 185 -8.00 21.33 5.83
N TYR A 186 -7.49 21.28 4.60
CA TYR A 186 -6.14 21.76 4.31
C TYR A 186 -6.03 23.29 4.27
N ASP A 187 -7.08 24.01 3.85
CA ASP A 187 -7.14 25.47 3.99
C ASP A 187 -7.08 25.89 5.47
N THR A 188 -7.73 25.10 6.33
CA THR A 188 -7.67 25.30 7.79
C THR A 188 -6.29 24.98 8.33
N LEU A 189 -5.70 23.84 7.98
CA LEU A 189 -4.35 23.41 8.41
C LEU A 189 -3.24 24.33 7.87
N ALA A 190 -3.50 25.13 6.84
CA ALA A 190 -2.55 26.10 6.33
C ALA A 190 -2.38 27.32 7.26
N THR A 191 -3.14 27.42 8.36
CA THR A 191 -3.09 28.51 9.33
C THR A 191 -2.63 28.04 10.71
N ASP A 192 -1.94 28.88 11.46
CA ASP A 192 -1.50 28.56 12.83
C ASP A 192 -2.71 28.28 13.74
N GLU A 193 -3.81 29.03 13.59
CA GLU A 193 -5.04 28.83 14.33
C GLU A 193 -5.69 27.47 14.00
N GLY A 194 -5.66 27.06 12.75
CA GLY A 194 -6.20 25.77 12.31
C GLY A 194 -5.38 24.59 12.81
N ILE A 195 -4.06 24.70 12.79
CA ILE A 195 -3.17 23.68 13.37
C ILE A 195 -3.41 23.59 14.90
N ALA A 196 -3.46 24.73 15.61
CA ALA A 196 -3.76 24.75 17.03
C ALA A 196 -5.12 24.16 17.37
N ARG A 197 -6.13 24.43 16.53
CA ARG A 197 -7.48 23.83 16.65
C ARG A 197 -7.45 22.30 16.49
N ALA A 198 -6.68 21.78 15.52
CA ALA A 198 -6.51 20.35 15.32
C ALA A 198 -5.85 19.69 16.55
N TRP A 199 -4.80 20.29 17.10
CA TRP A 199 -4.13 19.79 18.31
C TRP A 199 -5.03 19.83 19.54
N ASP A 200 -5.79 20.92 19.77
CA ASP A 200 -6.75 21.01 20.88
C ASP A 200 -7.81 19.90 20.80
N LYS A 201 -8.34 19.65 19.59
CA LYS A 201 -9.34 18.60 19.39
C LYS A 201 -8.74 17.20 19.59
N LEU A 202 -7.53 16.95 19.07
CA LEU A 202 -6.83 15.68 19.23
C LEU A 202 -6.44 15.44 20.68
N GLY A 203 -6.01 16.47 21.41
CA GLY A 203 -5.69 16.41 22.83
C GLY A 203 -6.88 16.00 23.71
N LYS A 204 -8.11 16.28 23.29
CA LYS A 204 -9.32 15.88 24.01
C LYS A 204 -9.62 14.38 23.91
N ILE A 205 -9.28 13.74 22.78
CA ILE A 205 -9.51 12.29 22.60
C ILE A 205 -8.29 11.46 23.01
N ALA A 206 -7.09 12.04 23.00
CA ALA A 206 -5.85 11.29 23.24
C ALA A 206 -5.84 10.46 24.52
N PRO A 207 -6.34 10.95 25.70
CA PRO A 207 -6.41 10.15 26.91
C PRO A 207 -7.40 8.97 26.84
N GLU A 208 -8.33 9.00 25.89
CA GLU A 208 -9.39 8.00 25.72
C GLU A 208 -9.03 6.95 24.65
N VAL A 209 -7.90 7.12 23.98
CA VAL A 209 -7.39 6.16 22.99
C VAL A 209 -6.70 5.01 23.71
N THR A 210 -7.29 3.83 23.63
CA THR A 210 -6.78 2.62 24.28
C THR A 210 -5.45 2.18 23.67
N VAL A 211 -5.30 2.30 22.34
CA VAL A 211 -4.09 1.88 21.64
C VAL A 211 -3.75 2.83 20.50
N TRP A 212 -2.54 3.38 20.53
CA TRP A 212 -1.90 4.06 19.42
C TRP A 212 -1.04 3.05 18.63
N TYR A 213 -1.63 2.44 17.59
CA TYR A 213 -0.94 1.43 16.79
C TYR A 213 -0.01 2.05 15.74
N ARG A 214 1.08 1.38 15.39
CA ARG A 214 2.04 1.89 14.39
C ARG A 214 2.07 1.09 13.08
N GLY A 215 1.56 -0.13 13.05
CA GLY A 215 1.58 -1.00 11.89
C GLY A 215 0.20 -1.51 11.47
N GLY A 216 -0.04 -1.61 10.15
CA GLY A 216 -1.32 -2.09 9.61
C GLY A 216 -1.68 -3.52 10.06
N SER A 217 -0.70 -4.41 10.24
CA SER A 217 -0.94 -5.75 10.77
C SER A 217 -1.38 -5.72 12.23
N GLN A 218 -0.83 -4.79 13.03
CA GLN A 218 -1.24 -4.57 14.41
C GLN A 218 -2.69 -4.08 14.48
N SER A 219 -3.09 -3.10 13.65
CA SER A 219 -4.47 -2.60 13.66
C SER A 219 -5.50 -3.69 13.34
N ALA A 220 -5.19 -4.56 12.37
CA ALA A 220 -6.05 -5.70 12.04
C ALA A 220 -6.15 -6.70 13.20
N GLN A 221 -5.06 -6.96 13.91
CA GLN A 221 -5.05 -7.83 15.08
C GLN A 221 -5.88 -7.25 16.21
N LEU A 222 -5.69 -5.98 16.57
CA LEU A 222 -6.45 -5.30 17.64
C LEU A 222 -7.95 -5.38 17.41
N LEU A 223 -8.42 -5.13 16.17
CA LEU A 223 -9.85 -5.20 15.84
C LEU A 223 -10.37 -6.63 15.86
N ARG A 224 -9.62 -7.59 15.31
CA ARG A 224 -9.98 -9.01 15.28
C ARG A 224 -10.10 -9.61 16.67
N ASP A 225 -9.12 -9.32 17.53
CA ASP A 225 -9.03 -9.92 18.88
C ASP A 225 -9.92 -9.20 19.91
N GLY A 226 -10.63 -8.11 19.52
CA GLY A 226 -11.52 -7.35 20.40
C GLY A 226 -10.78 -6.52 21.46
N GLU A 227 -9.51 -6.18 21.18
CA GLU A 227 -8.76 -5.27 22.04
C GLU A 227 -9.22 -3.82 21.88
N VAL A 228 -9.83 -3.52 20.72
CA VAL A 228 -10.53 -2.26 20.43
C VAL A 228 -11.92 -2.55 19.86
N ASP A 229 -12.88 -1.67 20.11
CA ASP A 229 -14.26 -1.75 19.64
C ASP A 229 -14.47 -0.91 18.38
N VAL A 230 -13.74 0.20 18.28
CA VAL A 230 -13.72 1.10 17.14
C VAL A 230 -12.29 1.57 16.87
N ILE A 231 -11.91 1.71 15.59
CA ILE A 231 -10.54 1.99 15.22
C ILE A 231 -10.45 2.77 13.90
N HIS A 232 -9.55 3.76 13.86
CA HIS A 232 -9.09 4.42 12.65
C HIS A 232 -7.99 3.60 11.99
N MET A 233 -8.27 2.95 10.86
CA MET A 233 -7.33 2.02 10.21
C MET A 233 -7.53 1.91 8.70
N GLY A 234 -6.57 1.31 7.99
CA GLY A 234 -6.70 1.05 6.57
C GLY A 234 -7.87 0.12 6.22
N HIS A 235 -8.74 0.53 5.28
CA HIS A 235 -9.91 -0.25 4.86
C HIS A 235 -9.53 -1.66 4.36
N ASN A 236 -8.41 -1.79 3.66
CA ASN A 236 -7.88 -3.06 3.20
C ASN A 236 -7.57 -4.04 4.36
N ARG A 237 -7.19 -3.51 5.52
CA ARG A 237 -6.98 -4.30 6.74
C ARG A 237 -8.31 -4.70 7.38
N VAL A 238 -9.33 -3.83 7.31
CA VAL A 238 -10.69 -4.17 7.75
C VAL A 238 -11.25 -5.31 6.90
N GLU A 239 -11.10 -5.26 5.59
CA GLU A 239 -11.52 -6.35 4.68
C GLU A 239 -10.80 -7.68 5.02
N SER A 240 -9.53 -7.62 5.42
CA SER A 240 -8.81 -8.82 5.90
C SER A 240 -9.42 -9.39 7.19
N VAL A 241 -9.93 -8.53 8.09
CA VAL A 241 -10.62 -8.95 9.32
C VAL A 241 -11.98 -9.57 8.98
N ILE A 242 -12.74 -8.95 8.07
CA ILE A 242 -14.01 -9.49 7.55
C ILE A 242 -13.78 -10.87 6.92
N ALA A 243 -12.77 -11.00 6.08
CA ALA A 243 -12.42 -12.29 5.44
C ALA A 243 -12.04 -13.39 6.44
N SER A 244 -11.58 -13.02 7.65
CA SER A 244 -11.32 -13.97 8.74
C SER A 244 -12.57 -14.39 9.50
N GLY A 245 -13.76 -13.88 9.13
CA GLY A 245 -15.05 -14.26 9.72
C GLY A 245 -15.46 -13.41 10.93
N ILE A 246 -14.80 -12.30 11.18
CA ILE A 246 -15.16 -11.38 12.26
C ILE A 246 -16.18 -10.35 11.75
N ASP A 247 -17.27 -10.17 12.51
CA ASP A 247 -18.36 -9.26 12.14
C ASP A 247 -18.01 -7.81 12.53
N VAL A 248 -17.44 -7.10 11.56
CA VAL A 248 -17.05 -5.70 11.65
C VAL A 248 -17.66 -4.92 10.49
N ALA A 249 -17.80 -3.61 10.66
CA ALA A 249 -18.24 -2.70 9.60
C ALA A 249 -17.34 -1.48 9.53
N TYR A 250 -17.40 -0.77 8.40
CA TYR A 250 -16.72 0.50 8.18
C TYR A 250 -17.47 1.35 7.15
N ALA A 251 -17.13 2.63 7.09
CA ALA A 251 -17.62 3.56 6.08
C ALA A 251 -16.46 4.34 5.46
N PHE A 252 -16.61 4.72 4.19
CA PHE A 252 -15.65 5.62 3.51
C PHE A 252 -15.90 7.09 3.84
N ASP A 253 -17.05 7.42 4.45
CA ASP A 253 -17.43 8.79 4.76
C ASP A 253 -16.43 9.44 5.73
N GLY A 254 -15.77 10.52 5.28
CA GLY A 254 -14.69 11.18 6.02
C GLY A 254 -13.39 10.37 6.07
N GLY A 255 -13.27 9.27 5.33
CA GLY A 255 -12.02 8.52 5.23
C GLY A 255 -10.90 9.40 4.68
N THR A 256 -9.68 9.18 5.15
CA THR A 256 -8.49 9.84 4.61
C THR A 256 -7.83 8.95 3.58
N MET A 257 -7.96 9.33 2.30
CA MET A 257 -7.38 8.61 1.18
C MET A 257 -5.97 9.12 0.89
N ASP A 258 -5.01 8.21 0.84
CA ASP A 258 -3.62 8.51 0.52
C ASP A 258 -3.13 7.54 -0.56
N ILE A 259 -1.97 7.85 -1.10
CA ILE A 259 -1.36 7.13 -2.21
C ILE A 259 0.01 6.65 -1.75
N ASP A 260 0.25 5.36 -1.90
CA ASP A 260 1.61 4.85 -1.83
C ASP A 260 2.28 5.01 -3.20
N CYS A 261 3.56 5.25 -3.19
CA CYS A 261 4.40 5.41 -4.37
C CYS A 261 5.50 4.35 -4.39
N LEU A 262 6.01 4.07 -5.58
CA LEU A 262 7.22 3.30 -5.80
C LEU A 262 8.38 4.23 -6.08
N LEU A 263 9.50 3.93 -5.48
CA LEU A 263 10.76 4.66 -5.64
C LEU A 263 11.96 3.70 -5.66
N VAL A 264 13.07 4.18 -6.21
CA VAL A 264 14.36 3.47 -6.23
C VAL A 264 15.33 4.26 -5.37
N PRO A 265 15.82 3.73 -4.25
CA PRO A 265 16.78 4.41 -3.41
C PRO A 265 18.09 4.70 -4.15
N LYS A 266 18.68 5.88 -3.91
CA LYS A 266 19.94 6.26 -4.53
C LYS A 266 21.05 5.29 -4.14
N GLY A 267 21.72 4.72 -5.14
CA GLY A 267 22.75 3.71 -4.94
C GLY A 267 22.23 2.27 -5.01
N SER A 268 20.97 2.04 -5.38
CA SER A 268 20.44 0.71 -5.70
C SER A 268 21.36 -0.01 -6.69
N PRO A 269 21.73 -1.28 -6.43
CA PRO A 269 22.61 -2.04 -7.30
C PRO A 269 21.93 -2.55 -8.59
N ASN A 270 20.60 -2.68 -8.61
CA ASN A 270 19.85 -3.34 -9.68
C ASN A 270 18.84 -2.41 -10.40
N LYS A 271 19.21 -1.16 -10.68
CA LYS A 271 18.33 -0.10 -11.20
C LYS A 271 17.50 -0.49 -12.42
N GLU A 272 18.11 -1.14 -13.42
CA GLU A 272 17.42 -1.53 -14.65
C GLU A 272 16.29 -2.52 -14.35
N ASN A 273 16.59 -3.57 -13.57
CA ASN A 273 15.57 -4.54 -13.17
C ASN A 273 14.52 -3.92 -12.21
N ALA A 274 14.90 -2.94 -11.39
CA ALA A 274 13.98 -2.15 -10.59
C ALA A 274 12.95 -1.41 -11.46
N MET A 275 13.40 -0.73 -12.52
CA MET A 275 12.51 -0.04 -13.46
C MET A 275 11.60 -1.02 -14.22
N ARG A 276 12.13 -2.17 -14.66
CA ARG A 276 11.33 -3.23 -15.30
C ARG A 276 10.25 -3.77 -14.33
N LEU A 277 10.61 -3.98 -13.06
CA LEU A 277 9.64 -4.41 -12.05
C LEU A 277 8.57 -3.34 -11.82
N ILE A 278 8.94 -2.07 -11.65
CA ILE A 278 7.98 -0.96 -11.51
C ILE A 278 7.01 -0.95 -12.70
N ASN A 279 7.50 -1.10 -13.93
CA ASN A 279 6.66 -1.17 -15.12
C ASN A 279 5.59 -2.27 -15.04
N GLU A 280 5.97 -3.49 -14.64
CA GLU A 280 5.03 -4.60 -14.49
C GLU A 280 3.99 -4.34 -13.39
N LEU A 281 4.40 -3.73 -12.26
CA LEU A 281 3.52 -3.45 -11.14
C LEU A 281 2.49 -2.35 -11.46
N LEU A 282 2.80 -1.42 -12.38
CA LEU A 282 1.90 -0.35 -12.80
C LEU A 282 0.95 -0.75 -13.93
N GLY A 283 1.13 -1.93 -14.52
CA GLY A 283 0.26 -2.43 -15.58
C GLY A 283 -1.19 -2.61 -15.11
N ALA A 284 -2.16 -2.28 -15.97
CA ALA A 284 -3.59 -2.33 -15.66
C ALA A 284 -4.05 -3.68 -15.09
N GLU A 285 -3.58 -4.80 -15.67
CA GLU A 285 -3.93 -6.14 -15.17
C GLU A 285 -3.32 -6.44 -13.79
N ALA A 286 -2.06 -6.02 -13.54
CA ALA A 286 -1.42 -6.21 -12.24
C ALA A 286 -2.17 -5.44 -11.15
N GLN A 287 -2.51 -4.19 -11.42
CA GLN A 287 -3.32 -3.34 -10.55
C GLN A 287 -4.71 -3.94 -10.29
N ALA A 288 -5.37 -4.44 -11.34
CA ALA A 288 -6.67 -5.10 -11.20
C ALA A 288 -6.59 -6.39 -10.36
N ARG A 289 -5.55 -7.22 -10.56
CA ARG A 289 -5.33 -8.42 -9.74
C ARG A 289 -5.13 -8.08 -8.26
N LEU A 290 -4.41 -7.00 -7.95
CA LEU A 290 -4.26 -6.54 -6.57
C LEU A 290 -5.61 -6.13 -5.99
N SER A 291 -6.39 -5.32 -6.70
CA SER A 291 -7.71 -4.84 -6.25
C SER A 291 -8.70 -5.97 -5.93
N VAL A 292 -8.65 -7.10 -6.64
CA VAL A 292 -9.50 -8.26 -6.32
C VAL A 292 -8.93 -9.15 -5.21
N THR A 293 -7.62 -9.12 -5.00
CA THR A 293 -6.96 -9.85 -3.90
C THR A 293 -7.10 -9.09 -2.58
N MET A 294 -7.03 -7.78 -2.65
CA MET A 294 -7.21 -6.84 -1.55
C MET A 294 -7.79 -5.54 -2.13
N PRO A 295 -8.95 -5.02 -1.68
CA PRO A 295 -9.70 -3.96 -2.36
C PRO A 295 -9.02 -2.59 -2.25
N LEU A 296 -7.79 -2.50 -2.71
CA LEU A 296 -7.02 -1.26 -2.84
C LEU A 296 -7.32 -0.60 -4.19
N GLY A 297 -7.32 0.72 -4.20
CA GLY A 297 -7.57 1.49 -5.40
C GLY A 297 -6.41 1.44 -6.37
N PRO A 298 -6.61 1.02 -7.62
CA PRO A 298 -5.59 1.12 -8.64
C PRO A 298 -5.28 2.58 -8.95
N VAL A 299 -4.00 2.90 -9.20
CA VAL A 299 -3.62 4.19 -9.80
C VAL A 299 -3.74 4.13 -11.33
N ASN A 300 -3.61 2.95 -11.93
CA ASN A 300 -3.86 2.77 -13.36
C ASN A 300 -5.36 2.68 -13.62
N THR A 301 -5.91 3.72 -14.23
CA THR A 301 -7.36 3.83 -14.52
C THR A 301 -7.86 2.72 -15.45
N GLY A 302 -7.00 2.15 -16.30
CA GLY A 302 -7.33 1.01 -17.15
C GLY A 302 -7.60 -0.29 -16.39
N ALA A 303 -7.31 -0.37 -15.09
CA ALA A 303 -7.54 -1.56 -14.29
C ALA A 303 -9.02 -1.97 -14.25
N PHE A 304 -9.94 -1.00 -14.23
CA PHE A 304 -11.38 -1.25 -14.25
C PHE A 304 -11.88 -1.76 -15.62
N ASP A 305 -11.14 -1.52 -16.70
CA ASP A 305 -11.50 -1.94 -18.06
C ASP A 305 -10.99 -3.34 -18.41
N THR A 306 -10.18 -3.96 -17.53
CA THR A 306 -9.60 -5.30 -17.76
C THR A 306 -10.63 -6.45 -17.70
N GLY A 307 -11.79 -6.22 -17.08
CA GLY A 307 -12.77 -7.24 -16.78
C GLY A 307 -12.38 -8.17 -15.60
N ILE A 308 -11.26 -7.92 -14.93
CA ILE A 308 -10.81 -8.68 -13.74
C ILE A 308 -11.58 -8.24 -12.50
N ILE A 309 -11.84 -6.92 -12.35
CA ILE A 309 -12.61 -6.37 -11.24
C ILE A 309 -14.09 -6.48 -11.57
N SER A 310 -14.83 -7.32 -10.83
CA SER A 310 -16.28 -7.41 -10.97
C SER A 310 -17.00 -6.21 -10.35
N ASP A 311 -18.24 -5.92 -10.77
CA ASP A 311 -19.04 -4.83 -10.20
C ASP A 311 -19.22 -4.97 -8.68
N GLU A 312 -19.35 -6.19 -8.17
CA GLU A 312 -19.44 -6.47 -6.73
C GLU A 312 -18.16 -6.11 -5.99
N MET A 313 -17.00 -6.37 -6.59
CA MET A 313 -15.71 -6.02 -6.01
C MET A 313 -15.44 -4.52 -6.16
N ALA A 314 -15.79 -3.91 -7.28
CA ALA A 314 -15.53 -2.52 -7.57
C ALA A 314 -16.07 -1.56 -6.48
N VAL A 315 -17.27 -1.84 -5.94
CA VAL A 315 -17.89 -1.01 -4.88
C VAL A 315 -17.14 -1.07 -3.53
N LYS A 316 -16.24 -2.04 -3.34
CA LYS A 316 -15.37 -2.14 -2.17
C LYS A 316 -14.04 -1.41 -2.35
N VAL A 317 -13.71 -1.02 -3.57
CA VAL A 317 -12.48 -0.29 -3.91
C VAL A 317 -12.66 1.18 -3.57
N ASN A 318 -11.72 1.75 -2.85
CA ASN A 318 -11.79 3.14 -2.37
C ASN A 318 -11.82 4.17 -3.52
N THR A 319 -11.21 3.88 -4.67
CA THR A 319 -11.25 4.77 -5.86
C THR A 319 -12.48 4.58 -6.74
N HIS A 320 -13.41 3.68 -6.39
CA HIS A 320 -14.67 3.58 -7.11
C HIS A 320 -15.50 4.89 -6.96
N PRO A 321 -16.19 5.36 -8.01
CA PRO A 321 -16.93 6.64 -7.98
C PRO A 321 -17.91 6.81 -6.82
N THR A 322 -18.53 5.72 -6.34
CA THR A 322 -19.45 5.77 -5.18
C THR A 322 -18.75 6.04 -3.84
N ASN A 323 -17.43 5.87 -3.78
CA ASN A 323 -16.63 6.02 -2.57
C ASN A 323 -15.70 7.24 -2.64
N TYR A 324 -15.21 7.56 -3.84
CA TYR A 324 -14.16 8.56 -4.04
C TYR A 324 -14.49 9.92 -3.41
N ASP A 325 -15.67 10.48 -3.72
CA ASP A 325 -16.09 11.81 -3.26
C ASP A 325 -16.43 11.88 -1.76
N LYS A 326 -16.45 10.76 -1.06
CA LYS A 326 -16.70 10.68 0.39
C LYS A 326 -15.46 10.84 1.24
N GLN A 327 -14.27 10.94 0.61
CA GLN A 327 -12.99 10.82 1.24
C GLN A 327 -12.17 12.09 1.06
N LEU A 328 -11.41 12.44 2.07
CA LEU A 328 -10.39 13.48 2.00
C LEU A 328 -9.14 12.90 1.34
N LEU A 329 -8.75 13.46 0.20
CA LEU A 329 -7.43 13.16 -0.37
C LEU A 329 -6.35 13.87 0.45
N VAL A 330 -5.38 13.12 0.95
CA VAL A 330 -4.25 13.66 1.71
C VAL A 330 -3.41 14.58 0.82
N ASP A 331 -3.18 15.81 1.27
CA ASP A 331 -2.26 16.74 0.60
C ASP A 331 -0.84 16.55 1.15
N PRO A 332 0.10 15.94 0.37
CA PRO A 332 1.46 15.74 0.80
C PRO A 332 2.19 17.07 1.06
N ASN A 333 1.79 18.16 0.41
CA ASN A 333 2.43 19.46 0.57
C ASN A 333 2.28 20.02 1.99
N PHE A 334 1.20 19.67 2.69
CA PHE A 334 1.01 20.06 4.08
C PHE A 334 2.14 19.53 4.98
N TYR A 335 2.59 18.31 4.76
CA TYR A 335 3.60 17.66 5.59
C TYR A 335 5.04 18.08 5.24
N ILE A 336 5.26 18.62 4.03
CA ILE A 336 6.59 18.96 3.54
C ILE A 336 7.23 20.06 4.39
N GLY A 337 8.42 19.76 4.91
CA GLY A 337 9.22 20.69 5.71
C GLY A 337 8.83 20.77 7.18
N GLN A 338 7.63 20.31 7.58
CA GLN A 338 7.15 20.35 8.95
C GLN A 338 6.84 18.98 9.58
N LEU A 339 6.92 17.89 8.81
CA LEU A 339 6.61 16.54 9.30
C LEU A 339 7.39 16.16 10.56
N GLY A 340 8.65 16.59 10.68
CA GLY A 340 9.48 16.34 11.86
C GLY A 340 8.93 17.01 13.11
N GLU A 341 8.62 18.30 13.04
CA GLU A 341 8.06 19.09 14.14
C GLU A 341 6.68 18.55 14.56
N LEU A 342 5.78 18.32 13.59
CA LEU A 342 4.47 17.73 13.84
C LEU A 342 4.57 16.34 14.48
N THR A 343 5.57 15.54 14.11
CA THR A 343 5.79 14.21 14.70
C THR A 343 6.26 14.31 16.15
N GLU A 344 7.17 15.23 16.48
CA GLU A 344 7.64 15.45 17.86
C GLU A 344 6.52 15.93 18.77
N GLU A 345 5.68 16.84 18.28
CA GLU A 345 4.51 17.33 19.01
C GLU A 345 3.48 16.22 19.23
N PHE A 346 3.20 15.43 18.20
CA PHE A 346 2.31 14.28 18.27
C PHE A 346 2.81 13.21 19.26
N ASP A 347 4.09 12.83 19.17
CA ASP A 347 4.68 11.83 20.07
C ASP A 347 4.67 12.33 21.53
N THR A 348 4.79 13.65 21.75
CA THR A 348 4.63 14.25 23.09
C THR A 348 3.19 14.15 23.57
N LEU A 349 2.22 14.43 22.72
CA LEU A 349 0.79 14.37 23.04
C LEU A 349 0.34 12.97 23.46
N ILE A 350 0.74 11.94 22.70
CA ILE A 350 0.28 10.56 22.94
C ILE A 350 1.01 9.82 24.08
N GLN A 351 2.04 10.45 24.68
CA GLN A 351 2.77 9.91 25.83
C GLN A 351 2.23 10.44 27.17
N GLN A 352 1.31 11.39 27.17
CA GLN A 352 0.66 11.94 28.35
C GLN A 352 -0.48 11.04 28.85
#